data_e57a8cca55ac5616693d1bb31a2ce164
#
_entry.id   e57a8cca55ac5616693d1bb31a2ce164
#
_cell.length_a   1.000
_cell.length_b   1.000
_cell.length_c   1.000
_cell.angle_alpha   90.00
_cell.angle_beta   90.00
_cell.angle_gamma   90.00
#
_symmetry.space_group_name_H-M   'P 1'
#
loop_
_entity.id
_entity.type
_entity.pdbx_description
1 polymer ?
#
loop_
_entity_poly.entity_id
_entity_poly.type
_entity_poly.pdbx_seq_one_letter_code
_entity_poly.pdbx_strand_id
1 'polypeptide(L)'
;NEVFRVLDLVRTEIKEYLPYKVLHMDGCEADDIIGALTLKTQEFGQDEPIMIISSDKDFIQLQKFKNVKQFSPMQKKLVKDKDGNPRTYLFNHIMRGDAGDGIPNVLSADDTFISDKNQSPLRQTRIDDWLEKSDNLRECMDDNTYRNYQRNKKLIDLTEIPEDVVQNIINNFIEQPIAPRMKVLNYLIKKRCNQLIEVVEEFYNGETVNLRSS
;
A
#
# COMPACT_ATOMS: atom_id res chain seq x y z
N ASN A 1 -4.99 14.91 -20.38
CA ASN A 1 -4.34 15.74 -19.39
C ASN A 1 -2.82 15.52 -19.48
N GLU A 2 -2.06 16.64 -19.60
CA GLU A 2 -0.60 16.61 -19.80
C GLU A 2 0.13 15.83 -18.69
N VAL A 3 -0.33 15.96 -17.45
CA VAL A 3 0.26 15.27 -16.29
C VAL A 3 0.19 13.75 -16.47
N PHE A 4 -0.95 13.20 -16.85
CA PHE A 4 -1.08 11.75 -17.06
C PHE A 4 -0.20 11.27 -18.20
N ARG A 5 -0.10 12.04 -19.28
CA ARG A 5 0.80 11.71 -20.40
C ARG A 5 2.27 11.64 -19.96
N VAL A 6 2.70 12.56 -19.10
CA VAL A 6 4.06 12.56 -18.56
C VAL A 6 4.29 11.38 -17.63
N LEU A 7 3.32 11.06 -16.77
CA LEU A 7 3.40 9.90 -15.87
C LEU A 7 3.51 8.58 -16.66
N ASP A 8 2.70 8.42 -17.71
CA ASP A 8 2.76 7.25 -18.59
C ASP A 8 4.11 7.13 -19.30
N LEU A 9 4.66 8.26 -19.75
CA LEU A 9 5.99 8.31 -20.36
C LEU A 9 7.07 7.87 -19.36
N VAL A 10 7.07 8.44 -18.15
CA VAL A 10 8.03 8.11 -17.09
C VAL A 10 7.94 6.62 -16.74
N ARG A 11 6.73 6.10 -16.54
CA ARG A 11 6.49 4.68 -16.25
C ARG A 11 7.07 3.78 -17.35
N THR A 12 6.82 4.12 -18.61
CA THR A 12 7.32 3.36 -19.75
C THR A 12 8.85 3.42 -19.83
N GLU A 13 9.43 4.58 -19.64
CA GLU A 13 10.89 4.76 -19.68
C GLU A 13 11.59 4.02 -18.53
N ILE A 14 11.05 4.05 -17.30
CA ILE A 14 11.61 3.29 -16.17
C ILE A 14 11.60 1.79 -16.51
N LYS A 15 10.49 1.28 -17.03
CA LYS A 15 10.34 -0.14 -17.40
C LYS A 15 11.32 -0.57 -18.51
N GLU A 16 11.58 0.31 -19.48
CA GLU A 16 12.41 0.01 -20.65
C GLU A 16 13.92 0.14 -20.38
N TYR A 17 14.32 1.11 -19.56
CA TYR A 17 15.71 1.52 -19.42
C TYR A 17 16.33 1.30 -18.05
N LEU A 18 15.52 1.22 -16.98
CA LEU A 18 16.04 1.06 -15.62
C LEU A 18 15.85 -0.38 -15.10
N PRO A 19 16.75 -0.88 -14.23
CA PRO A 19 16.72 -2.26 -13.74
C PRO A 19 15.68 -2.44 -12.62
N TYR A 20 14.46 -1.94 -12.86
CA TYR A 20 13.37 -2.00 -11.90
C TYR A 20 12.13 -2.68 -12.52
N LYS A 21 11.36 -3.33 -11.67
CA LYS A 21 10.02 -3.77 -12.03
C LYS A 21 9.05 -2.61 -11.89
N VAL A 22 8.21 -2.40 -12.90
CA VAL A 22 7.18 -1.36 -12.91
C VAL A 22 5.83 -2.03 -13.09
N LEU A 23 5.10 -2.13 -12.02
CA LEU A 23 3.77 -2.74 -12.01
C LEU A 23 2.69 -1.67 -12.20
N HIS A 24 1.79 -1.96 -13.11
CA HIS A 24 0.57 -1.20 -13.31
C HIS A 24 -0.48 -2.14 -13.86
N MET A 25 -1.61 -2.24 -13.18
CA MET A 25 -2.68 -3.17 -13.50
C MET A 25 -4.00 -2.43 -13.48
N ASP A 26 -4.83 -2.69 -14.49
CA ASP A 26 -6.16 -2.13 -14.54
C ASP A 26 -7.00 -2.69 -13.39
N GLY A 27 -7.72 -1.80 -12.70
CA GLY A 27 -8.55 -2.17 -11.56
C GLY A 27 -7.80 -2.41 -10.24
N CYS A 28 -6.47 -2.15 -10.20
CA CYS A 28 -5.68 -2.18 -8.98
C CYS A 28 -5.11 -0.81 -8.67
N GLU A 29 -5.14 -0.43 -7.40
CA GLU A 29 -4.42 0.72 -6.89
C GLU A 29 -2.98 0.35 -6.52
N ALA A 30 -2.14 1.36 -6.28
CA ALA A 30 -0.75 1.11 -5.86
C ALA A 30 -0.70 0.37 -4.51
N ASP A 31 -1.69 0.61 -3.67
CA ASP A 31 -1.80 0.04 -2.33
C ASP A 31 -2.08 -1.46 -2.38
N ASP A 32 -2.94 -1.91 -3.30
CA ASP A 32 -3.16 -3.34 -3.57
C ASP A 32 -1.86 -4.04 -3.97
N ILE A 33 -1.11 -3.41 -4.89
CA ILE A 33 0.15 -3.99 -5.41
C ILE A 33 1.20 -4.07 -4.30
N ILE A 34 1.40 -3.00 -3.54
CA ILE A 34 2.37 -2.95 -2.44
C ILE A 34 1.95 -3.90 -1.32
N GLY A 35 0.65 -3.91 -0.98
CA GLY A 35 0.08 -4.80 0.01
C GLY A 35 0.29 -6.27 -0.33
N ALA A 36 -0.14 -6.69 -1.52
CA ALA A 36 -0.02 -8.07 -1.98
C ALA A 36 1.45 -8.54 -2.02
N LEU A 37 2.36 -7.75 -2.59
CA LEU A 37 3.79 -8.09 -2.65
C LEU A 37 4.43 -8.14 -1.26
N THR A 38 4.08 -7.20 -0.38
CA THR A 38 4.59 -7.20 0.99
C THR A 38 4.11 -8.46 1.73
N LEU A 39 2.82 -8.77 1.68
CA LEU A 39 2.28 -9.96 2.34
C LEU A 39 2.96 -11.24 1.81
N LYS A 40 3.13 -11.36 0.49
CA LYS A 40 3.77 -12.52 -0.14
C LYS A 40 5.20 -12.73 0.34
N THR A 41 5.98 -11.68 0.50
CA THR A 41 7.38 -11.75 0.97
C THR A 41 7.52 -12.08 2.46
N GLN A 42 6.41 -12.07 3.21
CA GLN A 42 6.36 -12.41 4.63
C GLN A 42 5.75 -13.80 4.89
N GLU A 43 5.35 -14.50 3.83
CA GLU A 43 4.80 -15.85 3.97
C GLU A 43 5.88 -16.87 4.33
N PHE A 44 5.49 -17.87 5.12
CA PHE A 44 6.31 -19.06 5.43
C PHE A 44 7.70 -18.77 5.98
N GLY A 45 7.88 -17.65 6.71
CA GLY A 45 9.15 -17.30 7.34
C GLY A 45 10.21 -16.80 6.36
N GLN A 46 9.81 -16.31 5.19
CA GLN A 46 10.73 -15.65 4.26
C GLN A 46 11.31 -14.37 4.85
N ASP A 47 10.49 -13.65 5.65
CA ASP A 47 10.89 -12.45 6.42
C ASP A 47 11.79 -11.47 5.64
N GLU A 48 11.47 -11.25 4.37
CA GLU A 48 12.26 -10.38 3.50
C GLU A 48 12.25 -8.92 4.01
N PRO A 49 13.40 -8.26 4.09
CA PRO A 49 13.44 -6.87 4.49
C PRO A 49 12.84 -5.97 3.41
N ILE A 50 11.83 -5.18 3.79
CA ILE A 50 11.12 -4.27 2.88
C ILE A 50 11.22 -2.83 3.36
N MET A 51 11.51 -1.93 2.43
CA MET A 51 11.38 -0.49 2.60
C MET A 51 10.32 0.05 1.66
N ILE A 52 9.15 0.41 2.18
CA ILE A 52 8.10 1.10 1.44
C ILE A 52 8.45 2.60 1.40
N ILE A 53 8.58 3.16 0.21
CA ILE A 53 8.84 4.60 0.02
C ILE A 53 7.53 5.29 -0.36
N SER A 54 6.78 5.68 0.65
CA SER A 54 5.51 6.38 0.51
C SER A 54 5.19 7.20 1.74
N SER A 55 4.48 8.32 1.56
CA SER A 55 3.94 9.13 2.65
C SER A 55 2.55 8.69 3.09
N ASP A 56 1.97 7.73 2.37
CA ASP A 56 0.64 7.22 2.65
C ASP A 56 0.62 6.45 3.97
N LYS A 57 -0.39 6.73 4.79
CA LYS A 57 -0.51 6.14 6.12
C LYS A 57 -1.13 4.75 6.08
N ASP A 58 -1.74 4.35 4.98
CA ASP A 58 -2.38 3.04 4.85
C ASP A 58 -1.36 1.90 4.93
N PHE A 59 -0.10 2.18 4.53
CA PHE A 59 0.99 1.23 4.70
C PHE A 59 1.46 1.03 6.15
N ILE A 60 1.01 1.84 7.12
CA ILE A 60 1.32 1.61 8.54
C ILE A 60 0.86 0.22 8.98
N GLN A 61 -0.25 -0.29 8.46
CA GLN A 61 -0.75 -1.62 8.76
C GLN A 61 0.23 -2.75 8.41
N LEU A 62 1.11 -2.54 7.40
CA LEU A 62 2.13 -3.50 6.99
C LEU A 62 3.33 -3.53 7.94
N GLN A 63 3.51 -2.51 8.79
CA GLN A 63 4.56 -2.48 9.80
C GLN A 63 4.30 -3.45 10.97
N LYS A 64 3.23 -4.24 10.92
CA LYS A 64 3.03 -5.41 11.78
C LYS A 64 4.15 -6.44 11.63
N PHE A 65 4.83 -6.46 10.49
CA PHE A 65 6.02 -7.26 10.23
C PHE A 65 7.28 -6.46 10.63
N LYS A 66 8.15 -7.05 11.46
CA LYS A 66 9.33 -6.37 12.06
C LYS A 66 10.35 -5.88 11.04
N ASN A 67 10.44 -6.55 9.91
CA ASN A 67 11.36 -6.29 8.80
C ASN A 67 10.76 -5.36 7.73
N VAL A 68 9.50 -4.96 7.85
CA VAL A 68 8.86 -3.98 6.97
C VAL A 68 8.98 -2.58 7.59
N LYS A 69 9.54 -1.64 6.82
CA LYS A 69 9.68 -0.24 7.21
C LYS A 69 9.10 0.66 6.13
N GLN A 70 8.69 1.85 6.53
CA GLN A 70 8.16 2.85 5.62
C GLN A 70 8.94 4.16 5.77
N PHE A 71 9.34 4.76 4.66
CA PHE A 71 10.00 6.06 4.60
C PHE A 71 9.13 7.05 3.82
N SER A 72 8.86 8.20 4.43
CA SER A 72 8.16 9.31 3.77
C SER A 72 9.17 10.24 3.09
N PRO A 73 9.18 10.32 1.76
CA PRO A 73 10.04 11.26 1.04
C PRO A 73 9.66 12.72 1.30
N MET A 74 8.38 13.00 1.55
CA MET A 74 7.92 14.34 1.88
C MET A 74 8.41 14.82 3.24
N GLN A 75 8.35 13.93 4.25
CA GLN A 75 8.79 14.24 5.62
C GLN A 75 10.27 13.93 5.85
N LYS A 76 10.94 13.27 4.89
CA LYS A 76 12.34 12.81 4.95
C LYS A 76 12.66 12.01 6.22
N LYS A 77 11.72 11.16 6.65
CA LYS A 77 11.87 10.33 7.85
C LYS A 77 11.07 9.03 7.74
N LEU A 78 11.39 8.09 8.62
CA LEU A 78 10.59 6.87 8.77
C LEU A 78 9.20 7.24 9.30
N VAL A 79 8.18 6.67 8.67
CA VAL A 79 6.79 6.74 9.14
C VAL A 79 6.63 5.72 10.27
N LYS A 80 6.04 6.17 11.36
CA LYS A 80 5.67 5.32 12.50
C LYS A 80 4.27 5.68 12.93
N ASP A 81 3.52 4.67 13.35
CA ASP A 81 2.30 4.93 14.10
C ASP A 81 2.64 5.66 15.42
N LYS A 82 1.77 6.57 15.83
CA LYS A 82 1.96 7.35 17.07
C LYS A 82 1.97 6.47 18.30
N ASP A 83 1.14 5.44 18.29
CA ASP A 83 0.96 4.51 19.41
C ASP A 83 1.86 3.27 19.26
N GLY A 84 2.63 3.16 18.18
CA GLY A 84 3.56 2.06 17.90
C GLY A 84 2.90 0.70 17.69
N ASN A 85 1.58 0.68 17.43
CA ASN A 85 0.81 -0.55 17.25
C ASN A 85 0.02 -0.53 15.92
N PRO A 86 0.58 -1.11 14.84
CA PRO A 86 -0.08 -1.15 13.54
C PRO A 86 -1.47 -1.81 13.54
N ARG A 87 -1.72 -2.78 14.42
CA ARG A 87 -3.03 -3.43 14.56
C ARG A 87 -4.07 -2.45 15.12
N THR A 88 -3.71 -1.71 16.14
CA THR A 88 -4.58 -0.67 16.74
C THR A 88 -4.83 0.45 15.72
N TYR A 89 -3.80 0.85 14.97
CA TYR A 89 -3.93 1.82 13.90
C TYR A 89 -4.95 1.38 12.85
N LEU A 90 -4.80 0.18 12.31
CA LEU A 90 -5.71 -0.38 11.29
C LEU A 90 -7.15 -0.46 11.82
N PHE A 91 -7.34 -0.94 13.05
CA PHE A 91 -8.66 -1.02 13.67
C PHE A 91 -9.31 0.36 13.78
N ASN A 92 -8.60 1.37 14.27
CA ASN A 92 -9.08 2.75 14.34
C ASN A 92 -9.44 3.29 12.94
N HIS A 93 -8.62 3.00 11.93
CA HIS A 93 -8.86 3.43 10.57
C HIS A 93 -10.14 2.79 10.00
N ILE A 94 -10.33 1.49 10.14
CA ILE A 94 -11.55 0.79 9.72
C ILE A 94 -12.79 1.41 10.41
N MET A 95 -12.71 1.67 11.72
CA MET A 95 -13.84 2.25 12.46
C MET A 95 -14.17 3.67 12.02
N ARG A 96 -13.16 4.49 11.75
CA ARG A 96 -13.34 5.89 11.34
C ARG A 96 -13.66 6.06 9.87
N GLY A 97 -13.33 5.06 9.04
CA GLY A 97 -13.35 5.20 7.60
C GLY A 97 -12.27 6.15 7.09
N ASP A 98 -12.28 6.43 5.80
CA ASP A 98 -11.43 7.41 5.14
C ASP A 98 -12.28 8.39 4.32
N ALA A 99 -12.34 9.63 4.78
CA ALA A 99 -13.12 10.66 4.09
C ALA A 99 -12.46 11.10 2.77
N GLY A 100 -11.13 10.92 2.64
CA GLY A 100 -10.39 11.21 1.41
C GLY A 100 -10.81 10.27 0.28
N ASP A 101 -11.04 9.01 0.60
CA ASP A 101 -11.45 7.96 -0.32
C ASP A 101 -12.97 7.76 -0.37
N GLY A 102 -13.71 8.62 0.34
CA GLY A 102 -15.17 8.56 0.37
C GLY A 102 -15.73 7.42 1.22
N ILE A 103 -14.95 6.86 2.14
CA ILE A 103 -15.34 5.77 3.03
C ILE A 103 -15.86 6.34 4.36
N PRO A 104 -17.18 6.33 4.65
CA PRO A 104 -17.70 6.86 5.88
C PRO A 104 -17.41 5.94 7.07
N ASN A 105 -17.42 6.51 8.30
CA ASN A 105 -17.22 5.73 9.51
C ASN A 105 -18.34 4.69 9.71
N VAL A 106 -18.11 3.73 10.60
CA VAL A 106 -19.02 2.57 10.80
C VAL A 106 -20.41 2.94 11.30
N LEU A 107 -20.63 4.15 11.82
CA LEU A 107 -21.95 4.63 12.27
C LEU A 107 -22.70 5.38 11.17
N SER A 108 -22.09 5.57 10.01
CA SER A 108 -22.63 6.41 8.93
C SER A 108 -23.06 5.58 7.74
N ALA A 109 -24.10 6.04 7.04
CA ALA A 109 -24.62 5.38 5.86
C ALA A 109 -23.66 5.47 4.67
N ASP A 110 -23.80 4.55 3.70
CA ASP A 110 -22.93 4.45 2.53
C ASP A 110 -22.94 5.73 1.66
N ASP A 111 -24.09 6.41 1.63
CA ASP A 111 -24.31 7.61 0.82
C ASP A 111 -23.91 8.92 1.52
N THR A 112 -23.28 8.84 2.70
CA THR A 112 -23.03 10.01 3.56
C THR A 112 -22.31 11.15 2.81
N PHE A 113 -21.26 10.85 2.06
CA PHE A 113 -20.50 11.86 1.32
C PHE A 113 -21.14 12.24 -0.03
N ILE A 114 -21.98 11.37 -0.59
CA ILE A 114 -22.69 11.64 -1.85
C ILE A 114 -23.91 12.56 -1.60
N SER A 115 -24.56 12.38 -0.44
CA SER A 115 -25.76 13.12 -0.04
C SER A 115 -25.48 14.39 0.75
N ASP A 116 -24.23 14.85 0.81
CA ASP A 116 -23.77 16.00 1.63
C ASP A 116 -24.21 15.92 3.09
N LYS A 117 -24.34 14.71 3.64
CA LYS A 117 -24.68 14.47 5.05
C LYS A 117 -23.43 14.51 5.91
N ASN A 118 -23.61 14.97 7.14
CA ASN A 118 -22.55 14.84 8.14
C ASN A 118 -22.44 13.39 8.61
N GLN A 119 -21.21 12.94 8.84
CA GLN A 119 -20.98 11.65 9.47
C GLN A 119 -21.56 11.62 10.90
N SER A 120 -22.07 10.47 11.30
CA SER A 120 -22.46 10.24 12.69
C SER A 120 -21.24 10.37 13.62
N PRO A 121 -21.36 11.05 14.78
CA PRO A 121 -20.23 11.22 15.68
C PRO A 121 -19.77 9.89 16.26
N LEU A 122 -18.49 9.58 16.09
CA LEU A 122 -17.83 8.37 16.60
C LEU A 122 -16.75 8.77 17.63
N ARG A 123 -17.00 8.49 18.90
CA ARG A 123 -16.08 8.79 20.01
C ARG A 123 -14.99 7.75 20.13
N GLN A 124 -13.77 8.16 20.50
CA GLN A 124 -12.65 7.28 20.71
C GLN A 124 -12.93 6.19 21.76
N THR A 125 -13.56 6.56 22.87
CA THR A 125 -13.93 5.60 23.93
C THR A 125 -14.77 4.41 23.43
N ARG A 126 -15.63 4.64 22.41
CA ARG A 126 -16.41 3.56 21.81
C ARG A 126 -15.54 2.67 20.92
N ILE A 127 -14.58 3.25 20.21
CA ILE A 127 -13.62 2.47 19.42
C ILE A 127 -12.75 1.63 20.34
N ASP A 128 -12.28 2.19 21.45
CA ASP A 128 -11.44 1.48 22.43
C ASP A 128 -12.20 0.30 23.06
N ASP A 129 -13.47 0.48 23.42
CA ASP A 129 -14.34 -0.59 23.91
C ASP A 129 -14.52 -1.71 22.87
N TRP A 130 -14.69 -1.38 21.61
CA TRP A 130 -14.75 -2.35 20.54
C TRP A 130 -13.41 -3.03 20.25
N LEU A 131 -12.30 -2.32 20.41
CA LEU A 131 -10.96 -2.89 20.25
C LEU A 131 -10.68 -3.96 21.30
N GLU A 132 -11.06 -3.72 22.56
CA GLU A 132 -10.96 -4.70 23.63
C GLU A 132 -11.80 -5.97 23.36
N LYS A 133 -12.89 -5.82 22.62
CA LYS A 133 -13.82 -6.90 22.25
C LYS A 133 -13.66 -7.35 20.80
N SER A 134 -12.49 -7.08 20.18
CA SER A 134 -12.28 -7.28 18.75
C SER A 134 -12.52 -8.71 18.25
N ASP A 135 -12.39 -9.71 19.12
CA ASP A 135 -12.65 -11.11 18.78
C ASP A 135 -14.16 -11.44 18.66
N ASN A 136 -15.05 -10.59 19.22
CA ASN A 136 -16.50 -10.81 19.27
C ASN A 136 -17.30 -9.58 18.81
N LEU A 137 -16.79 -8.83 17.81
CA LEU A 137 -17.42 -7.58 17.34
C LEU A 137 -18.87 -7.76 16.92
N ARG A 138 -19.22 -8.93 16.34
CA ARG A 138 -20.58 -9.21 15.89
C ARG A 138 -21.61 -9.18 17.04
N GLU A 139 -21.18 -9.55 18.25
CA GLU A 139 -22.04 -9.54 19.44
C GLU A 139 -22.12 -8.15 20.10
N CYS A 140 -21.15 -7.28 19.81
CA CYS A 140 -21.00 -5.96 20.42
C CYS A 140 -21.56 -4.82 19.57
N MET A 141 -21.95 -5.09 18.33
CA MET A 141 -22.44 -4.12 17.36
C MET A 141 -23.86 -4.49 16.89
N ASP A 142 -24.67 -3.48 16.62
CA ASP A 142 -25.90 -3.68 15.86
C ASP A 142 -25.60 -4.10 14.42
N ASP A 143 -26.60 -4.65 13.72
CA ASP A 143 -26.45 -5.20 12.37
C ASP A 143 -25.89 -4.18 11.36
N ASN A 144 -26.35 -2.93 11.44
CA ASN A 144 -25.91 -1.88 10.51
C ASN A 144 -24.46 -1.47 10.77
N THR A 145 -24.10 -1.29 12.03
CA THR A 145 -22.72 -0.94 12.44
C THR A 145 -21.75 -2.06 12.05
N TYR A 146 -22.12 -3.32 12.28
CA TYR A 146 -21.29 -4.46 11.90
C TYR A 146 -21.16 -4.59 10.37
N ARG A 147 -22.24 -4.40 9.61
CA ARG A 147 -22.19 -4.36 8.15
C ARG A 147 -21.24 -3.26 7.64
N ASN A 148 -21.32 -2.06 8.22
CA ASN A 148 -20.45 -0.95 7.86
C ASN A 148 -18.99 -1.23 8.22
N TYR A 149 -18.74 -1.91 9.35
CA TYR A 149 -17.41 -2.40 9.71
C TYR A 149 -16.86 -3.35 8.64
N GLN A 150 -17.66 -4.31 8.19
CA GLN A 150 -17.24 -5.25 7.13
C GLN A 150 -16.98 -4.55 5.80
N ARG A 151 -17.79 -3.54 5.45
CA ARG A 151 -17.56 -2.69 4.27
C ARG A 151 -16.20 -1.99 4.37
N ASN A 152 -15.95 -1.28 5.47
CA ASN A 152 -14.72 -0.54 5.66
C ASN A 152 -13.51 -1.47 5.72
N LYS A 153 -13.64 -2.61 6.37
CA LYS A 153 -12.58 -3.62 6.42
C LYS A 153 -12.15 -4.06 5.02
N LYS A 154 -13.11 -4.37 4.15
CA LYS A 154 -12.82 -4.77 2.76
C LYS A 154 -12.14 -3.68 1.92
N LEU A 155 -12.35 -2.41 2.26
CA LEU A 155 -11.81 -1.29 1.50
C LEU A 155 -10.47 -0.78 2.06
N ILE A 156 -10.18 -1.03 3.33
CA ILE A 156 -9.03 -0.44 4.04
C ILE A 156 -7.97 -1.48 4.41
N ASP A 157 -8.39 -2.72 4.75
CA ASP A 157 -7.47 -3.77 5.19
C ASP A 157 -6.84 -4.47 3.99
N LEU A 158 -5.56 -4.23 3.77
CA LEU A 158 -4.80 -4.82 2.66
C LEU A 158 -4.71 -6.37 2.72
N THR A 159 -5.17 -7.00 3.80
CA THR A 159 -5.31 -8.47 3.86
C THR A 159 -6.62 -8.96 3.23
N GLU A 160 -7.55 -8.07 2.92
CA GLU A 160 -8.85 -8.38 2.30
C GLU A 160 -8.82 -8.27 0.76
N ILE A 161 -7.65 -8.00 0.16
CA ILE A 161 -7.50 -8.00 -1.30
C ILE A 161 -7.91 -9.37 -1.83
N PRO A 162 -8.79 -9.44 -2.85
CA PRO A 162 -9.23 -10.71 -3.42
C PRO A 162 -8.07 -11.58 -3.90
N GLU A 163 -8.12 -12.88 -3.63
CA GLU A 163 -7.03 -13.82 -3.93
C GLU A 163 -6.65 -13.86 -5.41
N ASP A 164 -7.63 -13.74 -6.30
CA ASP A 164 -7.39 -13.66 -7.75
C ASP A 164 -6.62 -12.39 -8.14
N VAL A 165 -6.89 -11.27 -7.47
CA VAL A 165 -6.14 -10.02 -7.66
C VAL A 165 -4.71 -10.18 -7.13
N VAL A 166 -4.54 -10.72 -5.94
CA VAL A 166 -3.21 -11.01 -5.35
C VAL A 166 -2.41 -11.91 -6.30
N GLN A 167 -2.99 -13.01 -6.78
CA GLN A 167 -2.29 -13.92 -7.68
C GLN A 167 -1.91 -13.24 -9.01
N ASN A 168 -2.76 -12.39 -9.54
CA ASN A 168 -2.46 -11.62 -10.75
C ASN A 168 -1.30 -10.64 -10.53
N ILE A 169 -1.25 -9.97 -9.38
CA ILE A 169 -0.15 -9.07 -9.01
C ILE A 169 1.17 -9.84 -8.94
N ILE A 170 1.18 -10.99 -8.25
CA ILE A 170 2.36 -11.84 -8.09
C ILE A 170 2.85 -12.35 -9.45
N ASN A 171 1.96 -12.85 -10.30
CA ASN A 171 2.31 -13.33 -11.64
C ASN A 171 2.93 -12.20 -12.48
N ASN A 172 2.32 -11.01 -12.50
CA ASN A 172 2.88 -9.85 -13.17
C ASN A 172 4.27 -9.47 -12.66
N PHE A 173 4.48 -9.53 -11.34
CA PHE A 173 5.78 -9.27 -10.75
C PHE A 173 6.82 -10.30 -11.19
N ILE A 174 6.48 -11.59 -11.20
CA ILE A 174 7.40 -12.67 -11.58
C ILE A 174 7.74 -12.61 -13.08
N GLU A 175 6.73 -12.44 -13.92
CA GLU A 175 6.86 -12.50 -15.38
C GLU A 175 7.50 -11.25 -15.99
N GLN A 176 7.41 -10.11 -15.31
CA GLN A 176 7.94 -8.88 -15.87
C GLN A 176 9.47 -8.91 -15.98
N PRO A 177 10.04 -8.75 -17.19
CA PRO A 177 11.47 -8.67 -17.36
C PRO A 177 12.02 -7.37 -16.77
N ILE A 178 13.24 -7.42 -16.29
CA ILE A 178 14.00 -6.24 -15.85
C ILE A 178 14.89 -5.79 -16.99
N ALA A 179 14.95 -4.48 -17.26
CA ALA A 179 15.83 -3.93 -18.29
C ALA A 179 17.31 -4.27 -17.98
N PRO A 180 18.11 -4.61 -19.00
CA PRO A 180 19.54 -4.84 -18.81
C PRO A 180 20.25 -3.62 -18.23
N ARG A 181 21.09 -3.83 -17.23
CA ARG A 181 21.82 -2.74 -16.54
C ARG A 181 22.64 -1.85 -17.50
N MET A 182 23.12 -2.40 -18.60
CA MET A 182 23.83 -1.65 -19.64
C MET A 182 23.01 -0.51 -20.28
N LYS A 183 21.68 -0.59 -20.22
CA LYS A 183 20.81 0.48 -20.75
C LYS A 183 20.79 1.73 -19.86
N VAL A 184 21.05 1.61 -18.57
CA VAL A 184 20.92 2.69 -17.59
C VAL A 184 21.82 3.87 -17.95
N LEU A 185 23.11 3.65 -18.09
CA LEU A 185 24.07 4.73 -18.38
C LEU A 185 23.70 5.48 -19.67
N ASN A 186 23.41 4.75 -20.74
CA ASN A 186 23.03 5.35 -22.02
C ASN A 186 21.74 6.18 -21.92
N TYR A 187 20.77 5.69 -21.15
CA TYR A 187 19.52 6.42 -20.87
C TYR A 187 19.79 7.71 -20.08
N LEU A 188 20.57 7.64 -19.00
CA LEU A 188 20.89 8.80 -18.17
C LEU A 188 21.66 9.87 -18.95
N ILE A 189 22.61 9.47 -19.82
CA ILE A 189 23.33 10.38 -20.73
C ILE A 189 22.34 11.05 -21.69
N LYS A 190 21.48 10.26 -22.35
CA LYS A 190 20.46 10.78 -23.28
C LYS A 190 19.51 11.78 -22.64
N LYS A 191 19.15 11.54 -21.37
CA LYS A 191 18.25 12.41 -20.59
C LYS A 191 18.98 13.54 -19.85
N ARG A 192 20.30 13.62 -19.93
CA ARG A 192 21.15 14.61 -19.25
C ARG A 192 20.97 14.59 -17.72
N CYS A 193 20.78 13.41 -17.13
CA CYS A 193 20.62 13.22 -15.70
C CYS A 193 21.99 13.16 -15.02
N ASN A 194 22.77 14.23 -15.05
CA ASN A 194 24.18 14.24 -14.63
C ASN A 194 24.38 13.75 -13.20
N GLN A 195 23.53 14.16 -12.24
CA GLN A 195 23.61 13.71 -10.84
C GLN A 195 23.43 12.20 -10.68
N LEU A 196 22.58 11.57 -11.51
CA LEU A 196 22.38 10.12 -11.47
C LEU A 196 23.51 9.37 -12.19
N ILE A 197 24.19 10.00 -13.14
CA ILE A 197 25.35 9.41 -13.80
C ILE A 197 26.51 9.24 -12.79
N GLU A 198 26.68 10.18 -11.88
CA GLU A 198 27.74 10.13 -10.84
C GLU A 198 27.57 8.94 -9.90
N VAL A 199 26.37 8.44 -9.73
CA VAL A 199 26.02 7.30 -8.87
C VAL A 199 25.49 6.08 -9.63
N VAL A 200 25.83 5.98 -10.92
CA VAL A 200 25.27 4.93 -11.80
C VAL A 200 25.55 3.50 -11.30
N GLU A 201 26.64 3.28 -10.59
CA GLU A 201 27.00 1.99 -10.01
C GLU A 201 25.97 1.51 -8.96
N GLU A 202 25.27 2.43 -8.31
CA GLU A 202 24.21 2.07 -7.35
C GLU A 202 23.02 1.36 -8.03
N PHE A 203 22.77 1.62 -9.32
CA PHE A 203 21.76 0.90 -10.09
C PHE A 203 22.14 -0.56 -10.38
N TYR A 204 23.41 -0.94 -10.17
CA TYR A 204 23.94 -2.26 -10.48
C TYR A 204 24.02 -3.17 -9.27
N ASN A 205 23.95 -2.63 -8.06
CA ASN A 205 24.21 -3.35 -6.81
C ASN A 205 22.94 -3.96 -6.16
N GLY A 206 21.75 -3.81 -6.76
CA GLY A 206 20.51 -4.38 -6.22
C GLY A 206 20.41 -5.89 -6.45
N GLU A 207 20.18 -6.67 -5.40
CA GLU A 207 19.77 -8.07 -5.50
C GLU A 207 18.31 -8.16 -5.94
N THR A 208 18.00 -9.12 -6.81
CA THR A 208 16.62 -9.39 -7.24
C THR A 208 15.95 -10.33 -6.26
N VAL A 209 14.88 -9.90 -5.61
CA VAL A 209 14.02 -10.78 -4.81
C VAL A 209 13.43 -11.86 -5.70
N ASN A 210 13.62 -13.12 -5.33
CA ASN A 210 13.14 -14.27 -6.10
C ASN A 210 11.87 -14.84 -5.44
N LEU A 211 10.69 -14.47 -5.93
CA LEU A 211 9.40 -15.00 -5.44
C LEU A 211 9.01 -16.35 -6.05
N ARG A 212 9.92 -17.01 -6.82
CA ARG A 212 9.61 -18.28 -7.49
C ARG A 212 9.73 -19.53 -6.61
N SER A 213 10.27 -19.42 -5.41
CA SER A 213 10.57 -20.55 -4.54
C SER A 213 9.56 -20.72 -3.41
N SER A 214 8.29 -20.90 -3.75
CA SER A 214 7.29 -21.37 -2.77
C SER A 214 6.22 -22.21 -3.47
#